data_a96612ad412ef7b70b3ff86a2e4efe19
#
_entry.id   a96612ad412ef7b70b3ff86a2e4efe19
#
_cell.length_a   1.000
_cell.length_b   1.000
_cell.length_c   1.000
_cell.angle_alpha   90.00
_cell.angle_beta   90.00
_cell.angle_gamma   90.00
#
_symmetry.space_group_name_H-M   'P 1'
#
loop_
_entity.id
_entity.type
_entity.pdbx_description
1 polymer ?
#
loop_
_entity_poly.entity_id
_entity_poly.type
_entity_poly.pdbx_seq_one_letter_code
_entity_poly.pdbx_strand_id
1 'polypeptide(L)'
;MPNLFPEGDALPMYNTVDAALLFLDVVYEYYLETGDLEFVCEAFPVMEDIVFWYQKGTDFHIKMDSDGLIMAGGGLEQVTWMDVRIDKELPTPRHGKPVEINAYWYNGLRILEELAPFVGKDGSAYGKLAEQVKKSFLEKFWMEEEGYLKDVLNGTYEEKQFRCNQVFVLALPFQMMSQKQGQRILQAVKEKLYTTAGLRSLEMEDPAFHPWIGGSQPERDRAYHQGTVWGFPLGAYFRAVLNYFPKEGKQEVRRGLDRLASWMQEGCLFHLAEIYDGAAPVMSKGCYAQAWSVGEILRVYKEMEGKKMNAVVKRTPAEWKSFFESEEFVENFTYEGDDLGVSVKK
;
A
#
# COMPACT_ATOMS: atom_id res chain seq x y z
N MET A 1 15.34 -3.04 -4.34
CA MET A 1 14.47 -2.58 -5.45
C MET A 1 14.36 -1.07 -5.37
N PRO A 2 14.51 -0.33 -6.47
CA PRO A 2 14.30 1.12 -6.45
C PRO A 2 12.82 1.45 -6.30
N ASN A 3 12.55 2.56 -5.65
CA ASN A 3 11.20 3.12 -5.51
C ASN A 3 10.86 4.16 -6.58
N LEU A 4 11.86 4.65 -7.28
CA LEU A 4 11.73 5.60 -8.38
C LEU A 4 12.79 5.35 -9.44
N PHE A 5 12.36 5.31 -10.71
CA PHE A 5 13.19 5.39 -11.89
C PHE A 5 12.99 6.79 -12.50
N PRO A 6 13.92 7.74 -12.26
CA PRO A 6 13.81 9.08 -12.79
C PRO A 6 13.91 9.09 -14.32
N GLU A 7 13.37 10.13 -14.95
CA GLU A 7 13.55 10.35 -16.38
C GLU A 7 15.01 10.74 -16.70
N GLY A 8 15.45 10.42 -17.93
CA GLY A 8 16.80 10.73 -18.42
C GLY A 8 17.91 9.89 -17.74
N ASP A 9 19.06 10.49 -17.51
CA ASP A 9 20.28 9.83 -17.03
C ASP A 9 20.41 9.81 -15.49
N ALA A 10 19.40 10.23 -14.75
CA ALA A 10 19.44 10.24 -13.30
C ALA A 10 19.40 8.81 -12.73
N LEU A 11 20.12 8.58 -11.64
CA LEU A 11 20.21 7.27 -11.00
C LEU A 11 18.88 6.91 -10.30
N PRO A 12 18.49 5.63 -10.33
CA PRO A 12 17.33 5.14 -9.57
C PRO A 12 17.44 5.44 -8.07
N MET A 13 16.33 5.75 -7.44
CA MET A 13 16.26 6.05 -6.01
C MET A 13 15.89 4.81 -5.19
N TYR A 14 16.53 4.64 -4.03
CA TYR A 14 16.35 3.46 -3.14
C TYR A 14 16.00 3.86 -1.70
N ASN A 15 15.36 4.99 -1.50
CA ASN A 15 15.16 5.60 -0.18
C ASN A 15 13.90 5.13 0.56
N THR A 16 13.14 4.15 0.05
CA THR A 16 11.95 3.66 0.76
C THR A 16 12.11 2.24 1.27
N VAL A 17 11.40 1.96 2.38
CA VAL A 17 11.39 0.67 3.07
C VAL A 17 10.22 -0.23 2.63
N ASP A 18 9.27 0.29 1.85
CA ASP A 18 8.05 -0.40 1.44
C ASP A 18 8.16 -1.10 0.08
N ALA A 19 8.78 -0.47 -0.91
CA ALA A 19 8.76 -0.92 -2.30
C ALA A 19 9.24 -2.37 -2.49
N ALA A 20 10.31 -2.78 -1.82
CA ALA A 20 10.82 -4.13 -1.92
C ALA A 20 9.92 -5.15 -1.21
N LEU A 21 9.28 -4.78 -0.10
CA LEU A 21 8.33 -5.64 0.61
C LEU A 21 7.03 -5.80 -0.17
N LEU A 22 6.56 -4.74 -0.82
CA LEU A 22 5.40 -4.80 -1.71
C LEU A 22 5.66 -5.67 -2.95
N PHE A 23 6.91 -5.76 -3.43
CA PHE A 23 7.25 -6.69 -4.51
C PHE A 23 6.96 -8.14 -4.13
N LEU A 24 7.24 -8.56 -2.87
CA LEU A 24 6.92 -9.90 -2.38
C LEU A 24 5.40 -10.19 -2.46
N ASP A 25 4.58 -9.20 -2.05
CA ASP A 25 3.12 -9.30 -2.11
C ASP A 25 2.62 -9.39 -3.55
N VAL A 26 3.15 -8.56 -4.45
CA VAL A 26 2.75 -8.54 -5.88
C VAL A 26 3.07 -9.86 -6.58
N VAL A 27 4.25 -10.47 -6.32
CA VAL A 27 4.60 -11.78 -6.88
C VAL A 27 3.61 -12.86 -6.42
N TYR A 28 3.24 -12.84 -5.14
CA TYR A 28 2.29 -13.80 -4.59
C TYR A 28 0.88 -13.63 -5.15
N GLU A 29 0.39 -12.40 -5.20
CA GLU A 29 -0.93 -12.08 -5.77
C GLU A 29 -1.01 -12.41 -7.26
N TYR A 30 0.07 -12.15 -8.01
CA TYR A 30 0.17 -12.58 -9.41
C TYR A 30 0.09 -14.10 -9.54
N TYR A 31 0.82 -14.83 -8.69
CA TYR A 31 0.76 -16.30 -8.66
C TYR A 31 -0.65 -16.81 -8.33
N LEU A 32 -1.31 -16.25 -7.33
CA LEU A 32 -2.67 -16.64 -6.97
C LEU A 32 -3.67 -16.41 -8.11
N GLU A 33 -3.49 -15.35 -8.88
CA GLU A 33 -4.37 -15.02 -10.01
C GLU A 33 -4.10 -15.88 -11.25
N THR A 34 -2.83 -16.17 -11.55
CA THR A 34 -2.42 -16.80 -12.81
C THR A 34 -2.02 -18.26 -12.71
N GLY A 35 -1.57 -18.70 -11.53
CA GLY A 35 -0.93 -20.01 -11.34
C GLY A 35 0.44 -20.13 -12.00
N ASP A 36 1.09 -19.00 -12.37
CA ASP A 36 2.36 -18.97 -13.10
C ASP A 36 3.56 -19.30 -12.20
N LEU A 37 3.85 -20.60 -12.08
CA LEU A 37 5.00 -21.09 -11.31
C LEU A 37 6.36 -20.78 -11.98
N GLU A 38 6.40 -20.63 -13.30
CA GLU A 38 7.64 -20.29 -14.01
C GLU A 38 8.12 -18.90 -13.57
N PHE A 39 7.21 -17.92 -13.55
CA PHE A 39 7.52 -16.60 -13.03
C PHE A 39 7.89 -16.63 -11.53
N VAL A 40 7.25 -17.45 -10.71
CA VAL A 40 7.64 -17.63 -9.30
C VAL A 40 9.07 -18.14 -9.19
N CYS A 41 9.47 -19.13 -10.01
CA CYS A 41 10.85 -19.64 -10.01
C CYS A 41 11.86 -18.55 -10.39
N GLU A 42 11.54 -17.66 -11.33
CA GLU A 42 12.39 -16.54 -11.73
C GLU A 42 12.47 -15.46 -10.63
N ALA A 43 11.34 -15.15 -9.97
CA ALA A 43 11.25 -14.09 -8.96
C ALA A 43 11.82 -14.52 -7.59
N PHE A 44 11.76 -15.81 -7.25
CA PHE A 44 12.09 -16.30 -5.91
C PHE A 44 13.51 -15.96 -5.45
N PRO A 45 14.58 -16.06 -6.27
CA PRO A 45 15.91 -15.61 -5.86
C PRO A 45 15.97 -14.12 -5.49
N VAL A 46 15.23 -13.27 -6.19
CA VAL A 46 15.12 -11.83 -5.88
C VAL A 46 14.39 -11.62 -4.54
N MET A 47 13.36 -12.41 -4.29
CA MET A 47 12.63 -12.36 -3.02
C MET A 47 13.51 -12.76 -1.84
N GLU A 48 14.33 -13.81 -1.99
CA GLU A 48 15.33 -14.22 -0.99
C GLU A 48 16.38 -13.13 -0.74
N ASP A 49 16.86 -12.50 -1.81
CA ASP A 49 17.86 -11.41 -1.72
C ASP A 49 17.27 -10.19 -0.97
N ILE A 50 16.01 -9.84 -1.20
CA ILE A 50 15.29 -8.82 -0.43
C ILE A 50 15.33 -9.17 1.06
N VAL A 51 14.94 -10.38 1.45
CA VAL A 51 14.93 -10.80 2.87
C VAL A 51 16.33 -10.78 3.45
N PHE A 52 17.33 -11.26 2.73
CA PHE A 52 18.73 -11.22 3.14
C PHE A 52 19.20 -9.79 3.46
N TRP A 53 18.91 -8.83 2.57
CA TRP A 53 19.33 -7.44 2.76
C TRP A 53 18.58 -6.75 3.90
N TYR A 54 17.30 -7.05 4.11
CA TYR A 54 16.56 -6.53 5.27
C TYR A 54 17.10 -7.09 6.59
N GLN A 55 17.56 -8.33 6.62
CA GLN A 55 18.22 -8.89 7.79
C GLN A 55 19.61 -8.31 8.03
N LYS A 56 20.41 -8.14 6.98
CA LYS A 56 21.77 -7.63 7.03
C LYS A 56 21.82 -6.12 7.29
N GLY A 57 20.89 -5.37 6.73
CA GLY A 57 20.83 -3.93 6.71
C GLY A 57 21.27 -3.30 5.39
N THR A 58 20.59 -2.21 5.03
CA THR A 58 20.85 -1.37 3.85
C THR A 58 21.03 0.08 4.26
N ASP A 59 21.18 0.98 3.29
CA ASP A 59 21.14 2.43 3.52
C ASP A 59 19.83 2.84 4.20
N PHE A 60 19.74 4.07 4.65
CA PHE A 60 18.58 4.66 5.33
C PHE A 60 18.17 3.94 6.62
N HIS A 61 19.16 3.32 7.30
CA HIS A 61 18.95 2.57 8.55
C HIS A 61 17.92 1.43 8.43
N ILE A 62 17.65 0.96 7.21
CA ILE A 62 16.70 -0.12 6.97
C ILE A 62 17.35 -1.44 7.37
N LYS A 63 16.85 -2.06 8.45
CA LYS A 63 17.34 -3.37 8.91
C LYS A 63 16.37 -4.05 9.87
N MET A 64 16.50 -5.36 9.96
CA MET A 64 15.86 -6.13 11.02
C MET A 64 16.56 -5.89 12.37
N ASP A 65 15.77 -5.63 13.42
CA ASP A 65 16.26 -5.54 14.79
C ASP A 65 16.22 -6.92 15.47
N SER A 66 16.79 -7.01 16.68
CA SER A 66 16.89 -8.24 17.46
C SER A 66 15.55 -8.92 17.80
N ASP A 67 14.46 -8.16 17.79
CA ASP A 67 13.10 -8.66 18.00
C ASP A 67 12.43 -9.20 16.71
N GLY A 68 13.16 -9.19 15.59
CA GLY A 68 12.69 -9.63 14.29
C GLY A 68 11.93 -8.56 13.48
N LEU A 69 11.63 -7.40 14.07
CA LEU A 69 10.93 -6.31 13.40
C LEU A 69 11.89 -5.47 12.56
N ILE A 70 11.38 -4.92 11.46
CA ILE A 70 12.12 -3.98 10.62
C ILE A 70 12.08 -2.58 11.22
N MET A 71 13.24 -1.96 11.30
CA MET A 71 13.41 -0.55 11.58
C MET A 71 13.97 0.19 10.37
N ALA A 72 13.66 1.46 10.24
CA ALA A 72 14.11 2.31 9.12
C ALA A 72 14.12 3.79 9.50
N GLY A 73 14.96 4.55 8.81
CA GLY A 73 15.00 6.00 8.88
C GLY A 73 15.70 6.59 10.09
N GLY A 74 16.22 7.80 9.89
CA GLY A 74 16.87 8.62 10.91
C GLY A 74 17.13 10.04 10.40
N GLY A 75 17.35 10.98 11.31
CA GLY A 75 17.66 12.37 10.94
C GLY A 75 16.58 13.03 10.09
N LEU A 76 16.86 13.33 8.83
CA LEU A 76 15.92 13.91 7.85
C LEU A 76 15.52 12.93 6.74
N GLU A 77 15.76 11.65 6.93
CA GLU A 77 15.36 10.60 5.99
C GLU A 77 13.86 10.41 5.98
N GLN A 78 13.31 10.10 4.81
CA GLN A 78 11.90 9.82 4.59
C GLN A 78 11.82 8.49 3.87
N VAL A 79 11.34 7.48 4.58
CA VAL A 79 11.50 6.08 4.16
C VAL A 79 10.17 5.35 3.96
N THR A 80 9.04 5.94 4.36
CA THR A 80 7.70 5.38 4.15
C THR A 80 6.92 6.22 3.13
N TRP A 81 5.71 5.80 2.77
CA TRP A 81 4.83 6.55 1.89
C TRP A 81 4.41 7.93 2.46
N MET A 82 4.52 8.14 3.77
CA MET A 82 4.35 9.46 4.40
C MET A 82 5.70 10.18 4.44
N ASP A 83 6.13 10.75 3.34
CA ASP A 83 7.52 11.13 3.04
C ASP A 83 7.78 12.62 2.89
N VAL A 84 6.88 13.48 3.35
CA VAL A 84 7.05 14.93 3.21
C VAL A 84 8.17 15.47 4.08
N ARG A 85 9.00 16.32 3.48
CA ARG A 85 10.03 17.11 4.15
C ARG A 85 9.95 18.56 3.72
N ILE A 86 10.02 19.47 4.70
CA ILE A 86 10.08 20.91 4.50
C ILE A 86 11.43 21.39 5.07
N ASP A 87 12.43 21.57 4.21
CA ASP A 87 13.80 21.89 4.62
C ASP A 87 14.37 20.92 5.67
N LYS A 88 14.34 21.31 6.95
CA LYS A 88 14.80 20.54 8.11
C LYS A 88 13.65 20.03 8.99
N GLU A 89 12.42 20.22 8.57
CA GLU A 89 11.21 19.76 9.27
C GLU A 89 10.68 18.50 8.60
N LEU A 90 10.31 17.52 9.42
CA LEU A 90 9.54 16.35 9.00
C LEU A 90 8.17 16.43 9.66
N PRO A 91 7.10 16.80 8.92
CA PRO A 91 5.76 16.89 9.51
C PRO A 91 5.24 15.54 10.03
N THR A 92 5.70 14.45 9.42
CA THR A 92 5.28 13.08 9.77
C THR A 92 6.52 12.17 9.84
N PRO A 93 7.38 12.32 10.87
CA PRO A 93 8.61 11.50 11.00
C PRO A 93 8.24 10.10 11.44
N ARG A 94 8.33 9.13 10.54
CA ARG A 94 8.00 7.73 10.82
C ARG A 94 9.24 6.86 10.92
N HIS A 95 10.27 7.36 11.64
CA HIS A 95 11.50 6.64 11.91
C HIS A 95 11.32 5.57 12.99
N GLY A 96 12.03 4.48 12.86
CA GLY A 96 11.94 3.31 13.74
C GLY A 96 11.18 2.18 13.08
N LYS A 97 10.17 1.63 13.73
CA LYS A 97 9.40 0.45 13.29
C LYS A 97 7.99 0.88 12.87
N PRO A 98 7.73 1.23 11.60
CA PRO A 98 6.37 1.56 11.16
C PRO A 98 5.47 0.33 11.12
N VAL A 99 4.20 0.52 11.45
CA VAL A 99 3.23 -0.57 11.62
C VAL A 99 2.97 -1.36 10.34
N GLU A 100 2.71 -0.68 9.23
CA GLU A 100 2.47 -1.32 7.93
C GLU A 100 3.71 -2.03 7.38
N ILE A 101 4.88 -1.44 7.58
CA ILE A 101 6.15 -2.04 7.13
C ILE A 101 6.38 -3.39 7.80
N ASN A 102 6.10 -3.48 9.10
CA ASN A 102 6.25 -4.73 9.83
C ASN A 102 5.16 -5.75 9.48
N ALA A 103 3.99 -5.29 9.02
CA ALA A 103 2.99 -6.17 8.43
C ALA A 103 3.42 -6.71 7.07
N TYR A 104 3.94 -5.86 6.17
CA TYR A 104 4.50 -6.29 4.88
C TYR A 104 5.68 -7.26 5.07
N TRP A 105 6.55 -7.02 6.05
CA TRP A 105 7.65 -7.90 6.39
C TRP A 105 7.16 -9.30 6.82
N TYR A 106 6.22 -9.36 7.75
CA TYR A 106 5.59 -10.61 8.16
C TYR A 106 4.97 -11.35 6.97
N ASN A 107 4.18 -10.64 6.17
CA ASN A 107 3.51 -11.18 4.98
C ASN A 107 4.55 -11.75 4.00
N GLY A 108 5.62 -11.01 3.70
CA GLY A 108 6.68 -11.46 2.80
C GLY A 108 7.38 -12.74 3.27
N LEU A 109 7.64 -12.88 4.57
CA LEU A 109 8.20 -14.09 5.15
C LEU A 109 7.26 -15.29 5.01
N ARG A 110 5.95 -15.10 5.21
CA ARG A 110 4.95 -16.16 5.03
C ARG A 110 4.79 -16.55 3.56
N ILE A 111 4.88 -15.59 2.66
CA ILE A 111 4.89 -15.84 1.21
C ILE A 111 6.08 -16.73 0.83
N LEU A 112 7.29 -16.39 1.30
CA LEU A 112 8.48 -17.21 1.02
C LEU A 112 8.37 -18.61 1.62
N GLU A 113 7.84 -18.76 2.83
CA GLU A 113 7.57 -20.06 3.43
C GLU A 113 6.65 -20.91 2.56
N GLU A 114 5.54 -20.32 2.05
CA GLU A 114 4.55 -21.02 1.23
C GLU A 114 5.07 -21.36 -0.17
N LEU A 115 5.83 -20.43 -0.79
CA LEU A 115 6.33 -20.63 -2.16
C LEU A 115 7.60 -21.49 -2.25
N ALA A 116 8.42 -21.58 -1.19
CA ALA A 116 9.68 -22.32 -1.20
C ALA A 116 9.57 -23.76 -1.70
N PRO A 117 8.56 -24.58 -1.32
CA PRO A 117 8.42 -25.94 -1.82
C PRO A 117 8.24 -26.01 -3.34
N PHE A 118 7.59 -25.03 -3.97
CA PHE A 118 7.38 -24.99 -5.42
C PHE A 118 8.68 -24.78 -6.22
N VAL A 119 9.70 -24.20 -5.58
CA VAL A 119 11.05 -24.01 -6.16
C VAL A 119 12.07 -24.98 -5.60
N GLY A 120 11.62 -26.05 -4.91
CA GLY A 120 12.47 -27.11 -4.36
C GLY A 120 13.31 -26.69 -3.15
N LYS A 121 12.88 -25.70 -2.38
CA LYS A 121 13.58 -25.17 -1.18
C LYS A 121 12.80 -25.45 0.11
N ASP A 122 13.52 -25.37 1.24
CA ASP A 122 12.91 -25.42 2.58
C ASP A 122 12.57 -24.01 3.08
N GLY A 123 11.27 -23.73 3.24
CA GLY A 123 10.76 -22.45 3.75
C GLY A 123 10.75 -22.33 5.27
N SER A 124 11.12 -23.35 6.02
CA SER A 124 10.93 -23.41 7.49
C SER A 124 11.64 -22.29 8.27
N ALA A 125 12.76 -21.78 7.74
CA ALA A 125 13.49 -20.66 8.35
C ALA A 125 12.66 -19.35 8.27
N TYR A 126 11.98 -19.13 7.16
CA TYR A 126 11.09 -17.95 6.99
C TYR A 126 9.89 -18.05 7.93
N GLY A 127 9.29 -19.24 8.05
CA GLY A 127 8.18 -19.48 8.98
C GLY A 127 8.54 -19.22 10.43
N LYS A 128 9.72 -19.70 10.88
CA LYS A 128 10.21 -19.44 12.25
C LYS A 128 10.41 -17.94 12.52
N LEU A 129 10.98 -17.22 11.55
CA LEU A 129 11.17 -15.78 11.68
C LEU A 129 9.82 -15.05 11.65
N ALA A 130 8.87 -15.47 10.81
CA ALA A 130 7.52 -14.92 10.78
C ALA A 130 6.80 -15.07 12.14
N GLU A 131 6.93 -16.21 12.82
CA GLU A 131 6.36 -16.38 14.16
C GLU A 131 7.00 -15.45 15.21
N GLN A 132 8.33 -15.23 15.14
CA GLN A 132 9.00 -14.24 15.96
C GLN A 132 8.49 -12.83 15.71
N VAL A 133 8.37 -12.43 14.44
CA VAL A 133 7.83 -11.14 14.02
C VAL A 133 6.42 -10.94 14.54
N LYS A 134 5.53 -11.92 14.33
CA LYS A 134 4.14 -11.87 14.80
C LYS A 134 4.04 -11.69 16.31
N LYS A 135 4.84 -12.46 17.07
CA LYS A 135 4.87 -12.33 18.53
C LYS A 135 5.30 -10.92 18.95
N SER A 136 6.42 -10.44 18.44
CA SER A 136 6.93 -9.09 18.75
C SER A 136 5.98 -7.99 18.33
N PHE A 137 5.32 -8.15 17.18
CA PHE A 137 4.34 -7.21 16.66
C PHE A 137 3.14 -7.08 17.59
N LEU A 138 2.52 -8.19 17.97
CA LEU A 138 1.33 -8.20 18.82
C LEU A 138 1.64 -7.66 20.24
N GLU A 139 2.82 -8.00 20.79
CA GLU A 139 3.25 -7.54 22.11
C GLU A 139 3.52 -6.03 22.15
N LYS A 140 3.99 -5.44 21.05
CA LYS A 140 4.50 -4.07 21.05
C LYS A 140 3.55 -3.05 20.43
N PHE A 141 2.81 -3.42 19.38
CA PHE A 141 1.93 -2.50 18.66
C PHE A 141 0.50 -2.48 19.18
N TRP A 142 -0.02 -3.61 19.65
CA TRP A 142 -1.40 -3.68 20.10
C TRP A 142 -1.65 -2.90 21.39
N MET A 143 -2.65 -2.03 21.39
CA MET A 143 -3.13 -1.29 22.56
C MET A 143 -4.50 -1.84 22.97
N GLU A 144 -4.53 -2.60 24.09
CA GLU A 144 -5.75 -3.34 24.49
C GLU A 144 -6.89 -2.44 24.91
N GLU A 145 -6.62 -1.34 25.56
CA GLU A 145 -7.64 -0.39 26.03
C GLU A 145 -8.23 0.38 24.86
N GLU A 146 -7.39 0.94 24.01
CA GLU A 146 -7.73 1.72 22.83
C GLU A 146 -8.38 0.88 21.73
N GLY A 147 -7.92 -0.36 21.55
CA GLY A 147 -8.44 -1.30 20.56
C GLY A 147 -7.93 -1.08 19.15
N TYR A 148 -6.73 -0.48 19.02
CA TYR A 148 -6.05 -0.28 17.74
C TYR A 148 -4.52 -0.36 17.91
N LEU A 149 -3.78 -0.16 16.81
CA LEU A 149 -2.33 -0.31 16.77
C LEU A 149 -1.63 1.05 16.90
N LYS A 150 -0.48 1.07 17.59
CA LYS A 150 0.47 2.18 17.50
C LYS A 150 0.96 2.34 16.07
N ASP A 151 1.22 3.56 15.62
CA ASP A 151 1.65 3.82 14.24
C ASP A 151 3.15 3.52 14.05
N VAL A 152 4.00 3.94 15.00
CA VAL A 152 5.46 3.73 14.94
C VAL A 152 6.02 3.47 16.33
N LEU A 153 7.05 2.62 16.41
CA LEU A 153 7.89 2.39 17.60
C LEU A 153 9.31 2.84 17.29
N ASN A 154 9.91 3.68 18.14
CA ASN A 154 11.30 4.13 18.01
C ASN A 154 12.00 4.18 19.37
N GLY A 155 12.68 3.12 19.74
CA GLY A 155 13.28 2.98 21.06
C GLY A 155 12.21 3.02 22.16
N THR A 156 12.25 4.04 23.01
CA THR A 156 11.25 4.29 24.06
C THR A 156 10.08 5.16 23.59
N TYR A 157 10.16 5.75 22.40
CA TYR A 157 9.09 6.52 21.81
C TYR A 157 8.08 5.62 21.12
N GLU A 158 6.82 5.86 21.38
CA GLU A 158 5.69 5.15 20.79
C GLU A 158 4.73 6.17 20.19
N GLU A 159 4.61 6.16 18.86
CA GLU A 159 3.62 7.00 18.16
C GLU A 159 2.24 6.34 18.26
N LYS A 160 1.33 7.01 18.96
CA LYS A 160 -0.03 6.50 19.21
C LYS A 160 -1.10 7.24 18.42
N GLN A 161 -0.72 8.16 17.53
CA GLN A 161 -1.66 8.84 16.66
C GLN A 161 -2.49 7.85 15.86
N PHE A 162 -3.79 8.08 15.78
CA PHE A 162 -4.69 7.20 15.03
C PHE A 162 -4.63 7.52 13.55
N ARG A 163 -3.87 6.70 12.81
CA ARG A 163 -3.59 6.85 11.38
C ARG A 163 -4.15 5.69 10.56
N CYS A 164 -4.30 5.91 9.25
CA CYS A 164 -4.81 4.89 8.34
C CYS A 164 -3.86 3.70 8.12
N ASN A 165 -2.58 3.79 8.47
CA ASN A 165 -1.57 2.76 8.19
C ASN A 165 -1.93 1.36 8.71
N GLN A 166 -2.66 1.28 9.81
CA GLN A 166 -3.07 0.01 10.40
C GLN A 166 -4.03 -0.82 9.53
N VAL A 167 -4.70 -0.23 8.53
CA VAL A 167 -5.58 -1.02 7.64
C VAL A 167 -4.80 -1.99 6.76
N PHE A 168 -3.54 -1.64 6.43
CA PHE A 168 -2.68 -2.53 5.65
C PHE A 168 -2.39 -3.84 6.40
N VAL A 169 -2.25 -3.79 7.73
CA VAL A 169 -2.07 -4.99 8.58
C VAL A 169 -3.21 -5.99 8.40
N LEU A 170 -4.42 -5.50 8.15
CA LEU A 170 -5.66 -6.29 8.06
C LEU A 170 -6.02 -6.70 6.63
N ALA A 171 -5.37 -6.09 5.63
CA ALA A 171 -5.67 -6.32 4.21
C ALA A 171 -4.82 -7.42 3.56
N LEU A 172 -3.68 -7.75 4.17
CA LEU A 172 -2.70 -8.70 3.62
C LEU A 172 -3.21 -10.15 3.64
N PRO A 173 -2.69 -11.04 2.75
CA PRO A 173 -3.06 -12.45 2.72
C PRO A 173 -2.84 -13.19 4.05
N PHE A 174 -1.71 -12.96 4.72
CA PHE A 174 -1.37 -13.62 5.98
C PHE A 174 -1.68 -12.73 7.18
N GLN A 175 -2.66 -13.14 7.97
CA GLN A 175 -3.19 -12.34 9.08
C GLN A 175 -2.40 -12.53 10.38
N MET A 176 -2.01 -11.43 11.02
CA MET A 176 -1.44 -11.44 12.38
C MET A 176 -2.49 -11.26 13.47
N MET A 177 -3.51 -10.42 13.19
CA MET A 177 -4.52 -10.04 14.17
C MET A 177 -5.61 -11.10 14.30
N SER A 178 -6.12 -11.28 15.51
CA SER A 178 -7.32 -12.08 15.73
C SER A 178 -8.56 -11.41 15.12
N GLN A 179 -9.61 -12.21 14.85
CA GLN A 179 -10.88 -11.70 14.33
C GLN A 179 -11.43 -10.53 15.17
N LYS A 180 -11.41 -10.66 16.49
CA LYS A 180 -11.90 -9.63 17.41
C LYS A 180 -11.07 -8.35 17.36
N GLN A 181 -9.74 -8.46 17.31
CA GLN A 181 -8.86 -7.29 17.21
C GLN A 181 -9.06 -6.56 15.89
N GLY A 182 -9.08 -7.28 14.75
CA GLY A 182 -9.29 -6.68 13.45
C GLY A 182 -10.65 -5.97 13.34
N GLN A 183 -11.71 -6.56 13.91
CA GLN A 183 -13.02 -5.92 13.96
C GLN A 183 -13.02 -4.63 14.79
N ARG A 184 -12.33 -4.60 15.93
CA ARG A 184 -12.17 -3.37 16.74
C ARG A 184 -11.45 -2.28 15.97
N ILE A 185 -10.34 -2.61 15.31
CA ILE A 185 -9.60 -1.65 14.48
C ILE A 185 -10.48 -1.10 13.37
N LEU A 186 -11.17 -1.96 12.62
CA LEU A 186 -12.01 -1.53 11.49
C LEU A 186 -13.20 -0.68 11.94
N GLN A 187 -13.77 -0.95 13.11
CA GLN A 187 -14.81 -0.09 13.68
C GLN A 187 -14.27 1.31 13.99
N ALA A 188 -13.10 1.41 14.64
CA ALA A 188 -12.47 2.68 14.94
C ALA A 188 -12.08 3.45 13.65
N VAL A 189 -11.52 2.75 12.64
CA VAL A 189 -11.21 3.35 11.33
C VAL A 189 -12.46 3.88 10.65
N LYS A 190 -13.56 3.13 10.71
CA LYS A 190 -14.85 3.56 10.14
C LYS A 190 -15.38 4.84 10.78
N GLU A 191 -15.25 4.94 12.09
CA GLU A 191 -15.76 6.10 12.86
C GLU A 191 -14.87 7.34 12.69
N LYS A 192 -13.55 7.17 12.68
CA LYS A 192 -12.61 8.29 12.77
C LYS A 192 -11.98 8.69 11.43
N LEU A 193 -11.69 7.73 10.54
CA LEU A 193 -10.91 7.98 9.33
C LEU A 193 -11.68 7.83 8.03
N TYR A 194 -12.69 6.98 7.99
CA TYR A 194 -13.41 6.67 6.75
C TYR A 194 -14.16 7.88 6.19
N THR A 195 -13.99 8.11 4.89
CA THR A 195 -14.81 9.03 4.08
C THR A 195 -15.26 8.29 2.80
N THR A 196 -16.18 8.89 2.05
CA THR A 196 -16.63 8.31 0.77
C THR A 196 -15.58 8.40 -0.35
N ALA A 197 -14.51 9.21 -0.16
CA ALA A 197 -13.44 9.41 -1.13
C ALA A 197 -12.16 8.62 -0.78
N GLY A 198 -11.99 8.21 0.48
CA GLY A 198 -10.77 7.58 0.97
C GLY A 198 -10.70 7.51 2.48
N LEU A 199 -9.49 7.32 3.02
CA LEU A 199 -9.24 7.41 4.45
C LEU A 199 -8.45 8.67 4.80
N ARG A 200 -8.83 9.33 5.90
CA ARG A 200 -7.98 10.36 6.50
C ARG A 200 -6.65 9.76 6.96
N SER A 201 -5.56 10.46 6.71
CA SER A 201 -4.23 10.05 7.15
C SER A 201 -4.01 10.19 8.66
N LEU A 202 -4.86 11.01 9.32
CA LEU A 202 -4.88 11.27 10.77
C LEU A 202 -6.32 11.56 11.21
N GLU A 203 -6.70 11.17 12.44
CA GLU A 203 -8.02 11.46 12.99
C GLU A 203 -8.24 12.96 13.25
N MET A 204 -9.51 13.41 13.22
CA MET A 204 -9.86 14.83 13.29
C MET A 204 -9.63 15.44 14.67
N GLU A 205 -9.63 14.65 15.72
CA GLU A 205 -9.43 15.07 17.10
C GLU A 205 -7.95 15.28 17.47
N ASP A 206 -7.04 14.81 16.62
CA ASP A 206 -5.60 14.99 16.86
C ASP A 206 -5.19 16.47 16.70
N PRO A 207 -4.37 17.01 17.62
CA PRO A 207 -3.93 18.42 17.54
C PRO A 207 -3.14 18.77 16.27
N ALA A 208 -2.53 17.78 15.60
CA ALA A 208 -1.80 17.95 14.35
C ALA A 208 -2.70 17.88 13.11
N PHE A 209 -4.01 17.69 13.27
CA PHE A 209 -4.94 17.57 12.15
C PHE A 209 -5.06 18.86 11.33
N HIS A 210 -4.90 18.74 10.02
CA HIS A 210 -5.10 19.81 9.05
C HIS A 210 -6.31 19.47 8.18
N PRO A 211 -7.42 20.28 8.30
CA PRO A 211 -8.68 19.95 7.62
C PRO A 211 -8.62 20.13 6.09
N TRP A 212 -7.77 21.05 5.61
CA TRP A 212 -7.69 21.39 4.19
C TRP A 212 -6.24 21.46 3.70
N ILE A 213 -6.01 20.97 2.49
CA ILE A 213 -4.73 21.09 1.81
C ILE A 213 -4.77 22.27 0.84
N GLY A 214 -3.94 23.30 1.08
CA GLY A 214 -3.93 24.52 0.27
C GLY A 214 -2.85 25.50 0.70
N GLY A 215 -2.81 26.67 0.05
CA GLY A 215 -1.83 27.72 0.34
C GLY A 215 -0.48 27.51 -0.36
N SER A 216 0.59 27.97 0.27
CA SER A 216 1.98 27.81 -0.20
C SER A 216 2.43 26.34 -0.17
N GLN A 217 3.55 26.04 -0.82
CA GLN A 217 4.11 24.66 -0.80
C GLN A 217 4.32 24.14 0.63
N PRO A 218 4.98 24.88 1.55
CA PRO A 218 5.14 24.40 2.93
C PRO A 218 3.83 24.18 3.69
N GLU A 219 2.79 24.96 3.41
CA GLU A 219 1.48 24.78 4.03
C GLU A 219 0.81 23.49 3.52
N ARG A 220 0.86 23.25 2.21
CA ARG A 220 0.37 21.99 1.63
C ARG A 220 1.12 20.78 2.17
N ASP A 221 2.44 20.88 2.24
CA ASP A 221 3.32 19.80 2.70
C ASP A 221 3.04 19.45 4.17
N ARG A 222 2.77 20.42 5.04
CA ARG A 222 2.35 20.14 6.43
C ARG A 222 1.03 19.41 6.52
N ALA A 223 0.08 19.69 5.63
CA ALA A 223 -1.23 19.05 5.62
C ALA A 223 -1.22 17.64 5.00
N TYR A 224 -0.26 17.34 4.13
CA TYR A 224 -0.29 16.22 3.19
C TYR A 224 -0.52 14.84 3.82
N HIS A 225 0.07 14.60 5.01
CA HIS A 225 -0.11 13.37 5.80
C HIS A 225 -0.70 13.65 7.20
N GLN A 226 -1.28 14.83 7.41
CA GLN A 226 -1.82 15.26 8.69
C GLN A 226 -3.34 15.53 8.61
N GLY A 227 -4.09 14.55 8.11
CA GLY A 227 -5.55 14.63 8.01
C GLY A 227 -6.09 14.57 6.58
N THR A 228 -5.30 14.94 5.59
CA THR A 228 -5.65 14.77 4.16
C THR A 228 -6.16 13.35 3.89
N VAL A 229 -7.26 13.26 3.15
CA VAL A 229 -7.86 11.99 2.74
C VAL A 229 -7.11 11.43 1.54
N TRP A 230 -6.72 10.17 1.62
CA TRP A 230 -6.04 9.44 0.57
C TRP A 230 -6.93 8.36 -0.02
N GLY A 231 -6.95 8.26 -1.35
CA GLY A 231 -7.79 7.29 -2.07
C GLY A 231 -7.26 5.86 -1.96
N PHE A 232 -5.94 5.64 -2.04
CA PHE A 232 -5.38 4.30 -2.11
C PHE A 232 -5.59 3.44 -0.84
N PRO A 233 -5.53 3.96 0.42
CA PRO A 233 -5.77 3.14 1.60
C PRO A 233 -7.20 2.61 1.70
N LEU A 234 -8.15 3.20 0.92
CA LEU A 234 -9.53 2.74 0.88
C LEU A 234 -9.66 1.31 0.34
N GLY A 235 -8.82 0.95 -0.64
CA GLY A 235 -8.78 -0.42 -1.16
C GLY A 235 -8.37 -1.41 -0.07
N ALA A 236 -7.30 -1.11 0.67
CA ALA A 236 -6.88 -1.92 1.81
C ALA A 236 -7.97 -2.00 2.90
N TYR A 237 -8.65 -0.89 3.22
CA TYR A 237 -9.78 -0.90 4.15
C TYR A 237 -10.91 -1.83 3.70
N PHE A 238 -11.31 -1.77 2.44
CA PHE A 238 -12.37 -2.63 1.92
C PHE A 238 -11.97 -4.11 1.93
N ARG A 239 -10.74 -4.44 1.57
CA ARG A 239 -10.23 -5.82 1.69
C ARG A 239 -10.21 -6.29 3.15
N ALA A 240 -9.78 -5.45 4.07
CA ALA A 240 -9.85 -5.74 5.50
C ALA A 240 -11.28 -5.97 5.98
N VAL A 241 -12.25 -5.17 5.50
CA VAL A 241 -13.67 -5.39 5.79
C VAL A 241 -14.16 -6.75 5.27
N LEU A 242 -13.75 -7.16 4.06
CA LEU A 242 -14.08 -8.49 3.52
C LEU A 242 -13.46 -9.61 4.36
N ASN A 243 -12.21 -9.44 4.84
CA ASN A 243 -11.50 -10.43 5.66
C ASN A 243 -12.16 -10.61 7.06
N TYR A 244 -12.53 -9.51 7.69
CA TYR A 244 -12.98 -9.52 9.09
C TYR A 244 -14.50 -9.48 9.29
N PHE A 245 -15.28 -9.19 8.22
CA PHE A 245 -16.74 -9.23 8.20
C PHE A 245 -17.26 -10.00 6.97
N PRO A 246 -17.00 -11.32 6.88
CA PRO A 246 -17.24 -12.09 5.65
C PRO A 246 -18.73 -12.16 5.23
N LYS A 247 -19.66 -11.93 6.14
CA LYS A 247 -21.10 -11.94 5.85
C LYS A 247 -21.61 -10.54 5.46
N GLU A 248 -21.39 -9.56 6.33
CA GLU A 248 -21.91 -8.20 6.19
C GLU A 248 -21.03 -7.30 5.32
N GLY A 249 -19.73 -7.59 5.28
CA GLY A 249 -18.70 -6.78 4.63
C GLY A 249 -18.94 -6.58 3.14
N LYS A 250 -19.41 -7.61 2.43
CA LYS A 250 -19.70 -7.48 0.99
C LYS A 250 -20.73 -6.37 0.70
N GLN A 251 -21.78 -6.25 1.52
CA GLN A 251 -22.77 -5.20 1.32
C GLN A 251 -22.21 -3.81 1.66
N GLU A 252 -21.39 -3.73 2.71
CA GLU A 252 -20.72 -2.49 3.10
C GLU A 252 -19.77 -2.01 2.01
N VAL A 253 -18.91 -2.91 1.51
CA VAL A 253 -17.97 -2.62 0.43
C VAL A 253 -18.70 -2.20 -0.84
N ARG A 254 -19.77 -2.89 -1.25
CA ARG A 254 -20.58 -2.50 -2.42
C ARG A 254 -21.08 -1.07 -2.29
N ARG A 255 -21.69 -0.72 -1.16
CA ARG A 255 -22.14 0.66 -0.90
C ARG A 255 -21.02 1.69 -0.90
N GLY A 256 -19.84 1.29 -0.41
CA GLY A 256 -18.65 2.13 -0.44
C GLY A 256 -18.18 2.41 -1.87
N LEU A 257 -18.11 1.39 -2.71
CA LEU A 257 -17.74 1.51 -4.12
C LEU A 257 -18.76 2.36 -4.91
N ASP A 258 -20.07 2.17 -4.66
CA ASP A 258 -21.12 2.99 -5.29
C ASP A 258 -20.98 4.48 -4.95
N ARG A 259 -20.65 4.80 -3.69
CA ARG A 259 -20.38 6.18 -3.25
C ARG A 259 -19.10 6.75 -3.83
N LEU A 260 -18.05 5.93 -3.91
CA LEU A 260 -16.78 6.34 -4.54
C LEU A 260 -16.97 6.73 -5.99
N ALA A 261 -17.86 6.04 -6.72
CA ALA A 261 -18.14 6.32 -8.13
C ALA A 261 -18.61 7.76 -8.35
N SER A 262 -19.25 8.43 -7.38
CA SER A 262 -19.63 9.83 -7.50
C SER A 262 -18.44 10.79 -7.57
N TRP A 263 -17.31 10.44 -6.93
CA TRP A 263 -16.07 11.22 -6.97
C TRP A 263 -15.39 11.20 -8.34
N MET A 264 -15.68 10.19 -9.16
CA MET A 264 -15.20 10.13 -10.56
C MET A 264 -15.89 11.16 -11.48
N GLN A 265 -16.86 11.91 -10.97
CA GLN A 265 -17.55 13.00 -11.70
C GLN A 265 -16.99 14.38 -11.34
N GLU A 266 -16.03 14.43 -10.43
CA GLU A 266 -15.38 15.66 -9.97
C GLU A 266 -13.88 15.65 -10.26
N GLY A 267 -13.28 16.81 -10.38
CA GLY A 267 -11.85 16.94 -10.68
C GLY A 267 -11.55 16.41 -12.08
N CYS A 268 -10.88 15.28 -12.19
CA CYS A 268 -10.66 14.59 -13.47
C CYS A 268 -11.74 13.54 -13.71
N LEU A 269 -12.58 13.77 -14.71
CA LEU A 269 -13.69 12.89 -15.06
C LEU A 269 -13.21 11.44 -15.32
N PHE A 270 -13.90 10.47 -14.72
CA PHE A 270 -13.65 9.04 -14.82
C PHE A 270 -12.32 8.56 -14.21
N HIS A 271 -11.68 9.40 -13.40
CA HIS A 271 -10.49 9.03 -12.63
C HIS A 271 -10.69 9.22 -11.13
N LEU A 272 -9.80 8.64 -10.34
CA LEU A 272 -9.70 8.85 -8.91
C LEU A 272 -8.49 9.74 -8.63
N ALA A 273 -8.72 10.83 -7.93
CA ALA A 273 -7.66 11.73 -7.51
C ALA A 273 -6.74 11.06 -6.46
N GLU A 274 -5.57 11.62 -6.29
CA GLU A 274 -4.62 11.20 -5.28
C GLU A 274 -5.15 11.43 -3.87
N ILE A 275 -5.61 12.65 -3.62
CA ILE A 275 -6.02 13.12 -2.29
C ILE A 275 -7.28 13.98 -2.34
N TYR A 276 -7.87 14.17 -1.14
CA TYR A 276 -9.01 15.04 -0.92
C TYR A 276 -8.84 15.78 0.41
N ASP A 277 -9.57 16.88 0.61
CA ASP A 277 -9.57 17.59 1.89
C ASP A 277 -10.03 16.68 3.04
N GLY A 278 -9.44 16.86 4.22
CA GLY A 278 -9.74 16.06 5.41
C GLY A 278 -11.09 16.39 6.06
N ALA A 279 -11.63 17.59 5.80
CA ALA A 279 -12.93 18.05 6.32
C ALA A 279 -13.72 18.83 5.25
N ALA A 280 -15.01 19.03 5.51
CA ALA A 280 -15.88 19.77 4.59
C ALA A 280 -15.52 21.27 4.53
N PRO A 281 -15.62 21.93 3.37
CA PRO A 281 -15.97 21.36 2.08
C PRO A 281 -14.83 20.49 1.53
N VAL A 282 -15.17 19.29 1.02
CA VAL A 282 -14.19 18.34 0.51
C VAL A 282 -13.99 18.56 -1.00
N MET A 283 -12.76 18.74 -1.42
CA MET A 283 -12.38 18.88 -2.84
C MET A 283 -11.29 17.87 -3.19
N SER A 284 -11.31 17.35 -4.40
CA SER A 284 -10.22 16.54 -4.97
C SER A 284 -9.00 17.41 -5.25
N LYS A 285 -7.80 16.87 -4.96
CA LYS A 285 -6.52 17.59 -5.09
C LYS A 285 -5.38 16.60 -5.44
N GLY A 286 -4.17 17.11 -5.51
CA GLY A 286 -2.99 16.34 -5.89
C GLY A 286 -3.01 15.93 -7.35
N CYS A 287 -2.47 14.76 -7.67
CA CYS A 287 -2.55 14.18 -9.00
C CYS A 287 -4.01 13.82 -9.32
N TYR A 288 -4.51 14.27 -10.46
CA TYR A 288 -5.92 14.09 -10.84
C TYR A 288 -6.27 12.64 -11.20
N ALA A 289 -5.27 11.82 -11.56
CA ALA A 289 -5.43 10.43 -11.94
C ALA A 289 -4.28 9.61 -11.33
N GLN A 290 -4.50 9.12 -10.10
CA GLN A 290 -3.46 8.45 -9.35
C GLN A 290 -3.54 6.93 -9.50
N ALA A 291 -2.47 6.32 -10.00
CA ALA A 291 -2.42 4.89 -10.34
C ALA A 291 -2.75 3.98 -9.16
N TRP A 292 -2.17 4.22 -7.98
CA TRP A 292 -2.45 3.38 -6.80
C TRP A 292 -3.88 3.51 -6.27
N SER A 293 -4.50 4.71 -6.38
CA SER A 293 -5.91 4.87 -6.03
C SER A 293 -6.80 4.01 -6.92
N VAL A 294 -6.55 4.01 -8.23
CA VAL A 294 -7.30 3.19 -9.20
C VAL A 294 -7.00 1.71 -9.02
N GLY A 295 -5.73 1.34 -8.89
CA GLY A 295 -5.29 -0.06 -8.78
C GLY A 295 -5.87 -0.77 -7.57
N GLU A 296 -5.80 -0.14 -6.40
CA GLU A 296 -6.35 -0.70 -5.16
C GLU A 296 -7.88 -0.87 -5.21
N ILE A 297 -8.61 0.08 -5.78
CA ILE A 297 -10.05 -0.03 -5.94
C ILE A 297 -10.44 -1.08 -6.99
N LEU A 298 -9.70 -1.17 -8.09
CA LEU A 298 -9.92 -2.20 -9.11
C LEU A 298 -9.72 -3.61 -8.52
N ARG A 299 -8.70 -3.79 -7.67
CA ARG A 299 -8.45 -5.05 -6.95
C ARG A 299 -9.66 -5.45 -6.11
N VAL A 300 -10.20 -4.53 -5.30
CA VAL A 300 -11.43 -4.78 -4.51
C VAL A 300 -12.61 -5.13 -5.39
N TYR A 301 -12.81 -4.39 -6.48
CA TYR A 301 -13.90 -4.64 -7.41
C TYR A 301 -13.85 -6.06 -8.00
N LYS A 302 -12.66 -6.51 -8.37
CA LYS A 302 -12.45 -7.88 -8.86
C LYS A 302 -12.76 -8.94 -7.79
N GLU A 303 -12.31 -8.76 -6.56
CA GLU A 303 -12.60 -9.65 -5.44
C GLU A 303 -14.12 -9.75 -5.19
N MET A 304 -14.83 -8.62 -5.27
CA MET A 304 -16.28 -8.55 -5.09
C MET A 304 -17.07 -9.28 -6.19
N GLU A 305 -16.64 -9.17 -7.44
CA GLU A 305 -17.30 -9.80 -8.59
C GLU A 305 -17.00 -11.30 -8.69
N GLY A 306 -16.03 -11.82 -7.95
CA GLY A 306 -15.59 -13.22 -8.04
C GLY A 306 -15.03 -13.59 -9.41
N LYS A 307 -14.73 -12.63 -10.22
CA LYS A 307 -14.11 -12.82 -11.54
C LYS A 307 -12.62 -13.05 -11.35
N LYS A 308 -12.17 -14.30 -11.52
CA LYS A 308 -10.78 -14.51 -11.91
C LYS A 308 -10.57 -13.74 -13.22
N MET A 309 -9.52 -12.92 -13.32
CA MET A 309 -9.13 -12.41 -14.63
C MET A 309 -8.95 -13.60 -15.54
N ASN A 310 -9.60 -13.58 -16.71
CA ASN A 310 -9.27 -14.53 -17.77
C ASN A 310 -7.76 -14.49 -17.92
N ALA A 311 -7.16 -15.67 -17.96
CA ALA A 311 -5.71 -15.86 -17.96
C ALA A 311 -5.01 -14.69 -18.65
N VAL A 312 -4.12 -14.03 -17.93
CA VAL A 312 -3.20 -13.08 -18.52
C VAL A 312 -2.62 -13.77 -19.75
N VAL A 313 -2.80 -13.19 -20.91
CA VAL A 313 -2.27 -13.75 -22.14
C VAL A 313 -0.78 -13.88 -21.89
N LYS A 314 -0.32 -15.12 -21.72
CA LYS A 314 1.09 -15.42 -21.49
C LYS A 314 1.84 -15.00 -22.75
N ARG A 315 2.47 -13.85 -22.70
CA ARG A 315 3.36 -13.37 -23.76
C ARG A 315 4.76 -13.30 -23.19
N THR A 316 5.69 -13.93 -23.85
CA THR A 316 7.12 -13.71 -23.60
C THR A 316 7.50 -12.24 -23.86
N PRO A 317 8.63 -11.75 -23.35
CA PRO A 317 9.10 -10.39 -23.65
C PRO A 317 9.18 -10.11 -25.17
N ALA A 318 9.53 -11.12 -25.97
CA ALA A 318 9.57 -11.00 -27.43
C ALA A 318 8.15 -10.87 -28.02
N GLU A 319 7.18 -11.60 -27.50
CA GLU A 319 5.77 -11.51 -27.93
C GLU A 319 5.12 -10.22 -27.48
N TRP A 320 5.47 -9.68 -26.31
CA TRP A 320 5.04 -8.34 -25.89
C TRP A 320 5.60 -7.27 -26.83
N LYS A 321 6.90 -7.35 -27.15
CA LYS A 321 7.51 -6.43 -28.11
C LYS A 321 6.79 -6.48 -29.48
N SER A 322 6.56 -7.69 -30.00
CA SER A 322 5.83 -7.90 -31.26
C SER A 322 4.40 -7.40 -31.20
N PHE A 323 3.71 -7.54 -30.05
CA PHE A 323 2.36 -6.99 -29.86
C PHE A 323 2.34 -5.47 -29.90
N PHE A 324 3.25 -4.79 -29.21
CA PHE A 324 3.33 -3.33 -29.25
C PHE A 324 3.74 -2.76 -30.61
N GLU A 325 4.41 -3.56 -31.43
CA GLU A 325 4.78 -3.23 -32.81
C GLU A 325 3.73 -3.71 -33.85
N SER A 326 2.65 -4.36 -33.40
CA SER A 326 1.62 -4.90 -34.30
C SER A 326 0.63 -3.86 -34.77
N GLU A 327 0.06 -4.08 -35.96
CA GLU A 327 -1.02 -3.25 -36.50
C GLU A 327 -2.24 -3.23 -35.56
N GLU A 328 -2.54 -4.34 -34.88
CA GLU A 328 -3.63 -4.46 -33.90
C GLU A 328 -3.46 -3.47 -32.74
N PHE A 329 -2.22 -3.30 -32.23
CA PHE A 329 -1.93 -2.32 -31.18
C PHE A 329 -2.01 -0.89 -31.75
N VAL A 330 -1.38 -0.64 -32.90
CA VAL A 330 -1.36 0.68 -33.55
C VAL A 330 -2.76 1.14 -33.95
N GLU A 331 -3.60 0.26 -34.48
CA GLU A 331 -5.00 0.60 -34.86
C GLU A 331 -5.87 0.92 -33.63
N ASN A 332 -5.62 0.31 -32.47
CA ASN A 332 -6.41 0.56 -31.26
C ASN A 332 -5.91 1.75 -30.42
N PHE A 333 -4.68 2.22 -30.66
CA PHE A 333 -4.01 3.27 -29.86
C PHE A 333 -3.34 4.32 -30.76
N THR A 334 -3.96 4.70 -31.89
CA THR A 334 -3.44 5.77 -32.75
C THR A 334 -3.67 7.14 -32.13
N TYR A 335 -2.60 7.92 -32.08
CA TYR A 335 -2.61 9.34 -31.79
C TYR A 335 -2.88 10.12 -33.11
N GLU A 336 -4.00 10.79 -33.19
CA GLU A 336 -4.29 11.70 -34.29
C GLU A 336 -4.24 13.16 -33.81
N GLY A 337 -3.18 13.87 -34.20
CA GLY A 337 -3.13 15.33 -34.24
C GLY A 337 -2.60 16.03 -32.99
N ASP A 338 -2.44 17.33 -33.09
CA ASP A 338 -1.84 18.26 -32.14
C ASP A 338 -2.68 18.54 -30.86
N ASP A 339 -3.84 17.92 -30.72
CA ASP A 339 -4.70 18.00 -29.55
C ASP A 339 -4.69 16.69 -28.77
N LEU A 340 -4.43 16.78 -27.45
CA LEU A 340 -4.35 15.69 -26.47
C LEU A 340 -5.66 14.88 -26.35
N GLY A 341 -6.03 14.15 -27.36
CA GLY A 341 -7.21 13.27 -27.38
C GLY A 341 -6.83 11.84 -27.72
N VAL A 342 -6.89 10.93 -26.76
CA VAL A 342 -6.82 9.48 -27.02
C VAL A 342 -8.21 8.99 -27.39
N SER A 343 -8.44 8.60 -28.65
CA SER A 343 -9.67 7.91 -29.03
C SER A 343 -9.47 6.40 -29.03
N VAL A 344 -10.22 5.69 -28.20
CA VAL A 344 -10.31 4.23 -28.24
C VAL A 344 -11.44 3.86 -29.19
N LYS A 345 -11.14 3.24 -30.32
CA LYS A 345 -12.17 2.61 -31.15
C LYS A 345 -12.72 1.37 -30.42
N LYS A 346 -14.04 1.31 -30.28
CA LYS A 346 -14.80 0.18 -29.74
C LYS A 346 -14.78 -1.02 -30.67
#